data_c634be2b5384bd26fc89c5539eae39a5
#
_entry.id   c634be2b5384bd26fc89c5539eae39a5
#
_cell.length_a   1.000
_cell.length_b   1.000
_cell.length_c   1.000
_cell.angle_alpha   90.00
_cell.angle_beta   90.00
_cell.angle_gamma   90.00
#
_symmetry.space_group_name_H-M   'P 1'
#
loop_
_entity.id
_entity.type
_entity.pdbx_description
1 polymer ?
#
loop_
_entity_poly.entity_id
_entity_poly.type
_entity_poly.pdbx_seq_one_letter_code
_entity_poly.pdbx_strand_id
1 'polypeptide(L)'
;KMGKSPNDAACSHISRTGRPGKDYLLTLNTAKEIAMVERNDRGRAIRCYFIRCEEELAHVAPQSIQKIRHQLKSRIMAASYHSPMCAALALQRAAAGKPTYPHNYATEANMIARLVLDGMTAKQWAAANGLTGDPREHMSSEQLELMAYLEQSNTTLIDTGMDYHKRKTHLARLIPQWRMRQQRNASHA
;
A
#
# COMPACT_ATOMS: atom_id res chain seq x y z
N LYS A 1 -27.44 -0.90 21.06
CA LYS A 1 -27.74 0.37 20.36
C LYS A 1 -26.41 0.92 19.87
N MET A 2 -26.09 0.69 18.59
CA MET A 2 -24.93 1.27 17.92
C MET A 2 -25.24 2.73 17.57
N GLY A 3 -24.44 3.65 18.06
CA GLY A 3 -24.56 5.06 17.77
C GLY A 3 -24.18 5.35 16.32
N LYS A 4 -25.07 6.04 15.59
CA LYS A 4 -24.79 6.57 14.26
C LYS A 4 -23.66 7.61 14.34
N SER A 5 -22.65 7.45 13.46
CA SER A 5 -21.57 8.42 13.29
C SER A 5 -22.15 9.75 12.75
N PRO A 6 -21.65 10.93 13.20
CA PRO A 6 -22.17 12.24 12.80
C PRO A 6 -21.93 12.62 11.32
N ASN A 7 -21.38 11.72 10.49
CA ASN A 7 -21.07 11.96 9.07
C ASN A 7 -22.13 11.41 8.08
N ASP A 8 -23.26 10.92 8.56
CA ASP A 8 -24.37 10.49 7.69
C ASP A 8 -25.27 11.68 7.34
N ALA A 9 -24.79 12.57 6.49
CA ALA A 9 -25.60 13.64 5.93
C ALA A 9 -26.52 13.07 4.85
N ALA A 10 -27.84 13.08 5.10
CA ALA A 10 -28.86 12.71 4.14
C ALA A 10 -28.84 13.68 2.94
N CYS A 11 -28.67 13.16 1.74
CA CYS A 11 -28.77 13.93 0.50
C CYS A 11 -30.25 14.10 0.12
N SER A 12 -30.74 15.35 -0.02
CA SER A 12 -32.11 15.70 -0.36
C SER A 12 -32.45 15.41 -1.83
N HIS A 13 -33.65 14.88 -2.07
CA HIS A 13 -34.22 14.54 -3.36
C HIS A 13 -34.26 15.72 -4.35
N ILE A 14 -33.74 15.50 -5.56
CA ILE A 14 -34.11 16.28 -6.74
C ILE A 14 -34.94 15.38 -7.65
N SER A 15 -36.25 15.66 -7.72
CA SER A 15 -37.19 14.98 -8.62
C SER A 15 -36.88 15.35 -10.08
N ARG A 16 -36.43 14.37 -10.89
CA ARG A 16 -36.35 14.48 -12.35
C ARG A 16 -37.49 13.67 -12.97
N THR A 17 -38.25 14.32 -13.86
CA THR A 17 -39.25 13.64 -14.73
C THR A 17 -38.51 12.72 -15.70
N GLY A 18 -38.57 11.41 -15.46
CA GLY A 18 -37.94 10.36 -16.25
C GLY A 18 -38.05 9.00 -15.60
N ARG A 19 -37.50 7.94 -16.24
CA ARG A 19 -37.47 6.58 -15.69
C ARG A 19 -36.95 6.61 -14.25
N PRO A 20 -37.57 5.90 -13.29
CA PRO A 20 -37.15 5.91 -11.88
C PRO A 20 -35.70 5.52 -11.77
N GLY A 21 -34.85 6.46 -11.33
CA GLY A 21 -33.44 6.22 -11.02
C GLY A 21 -33.32 5.46 -9.71
N LYS A 22 -32.23 4.71 -9.56
CA LYS A 22 -31.85 4.13 -8.27
C LYS A 22 -31.03 5.16 -7.51
N ASP A 23 -31.50 5.58 -6.35
CA ASP A 23 -30.75 6.43 -5.44
C ASP A 23 -29.91 5.57 -4.51
N TYR A 24 -28.68 5.97 -4.26
CA TYR A 24 -27.75 5.29 -3.37
C TYR A 24 -27.36 6.22 -2.23
N LEU A 25 -27.44 5.72 -1.00
CA LEU A 25 -26.84 6.39 0.15
C LEU A 25 -25.33 6.08 0.19
N LEU A 26 -24.54 7.14 0.14
CA LEU A 26 -23.08 7.03 0.16
C LEU A 26 -22.54 7.60 1.47
N THR A 27 -21.45 7.01 1.98
CA THR A 27 -20.67 7.66 3.03
C THR A 27 -19.93 8.88 2.44
N LEU A 28 -19.60 9.86 3.29
CA LEU A 28 -18.85 11.04 2.86
C LEU A 28 -17.51 10.66 2.21
N ASN A 29 -16.85 9.63 2.70
CA ASN A 29 -15.58 9.16 2.13
C ASN A 29 -15.77 8.57 0.72
N THR A 30 -16.76 7.73 0.53
CA THR A 30 -17.09 7.18 -0.80
C THR A 30 -17.49 8.30 -1.78
N ALA A 31 -18.24 9.30 -1.33
CA ALA A 31 -18.59 10.46 -2.15
C ALA A 31 -17.34 11.26 -2.57
N LYS A 32 -16.34 11.41 -1.68
CA LYS A 32 -15.06 12.06 -1.98
C LYS A 32 -14.25 11.26 -3.02
N GLU A 33 -14.17 9.94 -2.87
CA GLU A 33 -13.48 9.06 -3.83
C GLU A 33 -14.10 9.15 -5.22
N ILE A 34 -15.43 9.09 -5.33
CA ILE A 34 -16.16 9.26 -6.59
C ILE A 34 -15.85 10.64 -7.20
N ALA A 35 -15.90 11.70 -6.41
CA ALA A 35 -15.62 13.05 -6.89
C ALA A 35 -14.17 13.22 -7.42
N MET A 36 -13.21 12.47 -6.88
CA MET A 36 -11.82 12.48 -7.37
C MET A 36 -11.69 11.84 -8.77
N VAL A 37 -12.54 10.87 -9.10
CA VAL A 37 -12.51 10.15 -10.39
C VAL A 37 -13.38 10.84 -11.46
N GLU A 38 -14.42 11.56 -11.02
CA GLU A 38 -15.35 12.26 -11.92
C GLU A 38 -14.68 13.31 -12.77
N ARG A 39 -14.92 13.26 -14.11
CA ARG A 39 -14.33 14.16 -15.11
C ARG A 39 -15.25 15.32 -15.48
N ASN A 40 -16.13 15.75 -14.59
CA ASN A 40 -17.03 16.88 -14.78
C ASN A 40 -16.61 18.10 -13.93
N ASP A 41 -17.26 19.24 -14.14
CA ASP A 41 -16.94 20.50 -13.44
C ASP A 41 -17.13 20.40 -11.91
N ARG A 42 -18.09 19.61 -11.44
CA ARG A 42 -18.31 19.38 -10.01
C ARG A 42 -17.16 18.58 -9.40
N GLY A 43 -16.72 17.52 -10.05
CA GLY A 43 -15.55 16.76 -9.63
C GLY A 43 -14.28 17.62 -9.63
N ARG A 44 -14.11 18.51 -10.65
CA ARG A 44 -13.02 19.47 -10.69
C ARG A 44 -13.07 20.44 -9.50
N ALA A 45 -14.24 21.01 -9.19
CA ALA A 45 -14.39 21.94 -8.06
C ALA A 45 -14.05 21.26 -6.71
N ILE A 46 -14.45 20.01 -6.53
CA ILE A 46 -14.15 19.24 -5.32
C ILE A 46 -12.63 18.94 -5.24
N ARG A 47 -11.99 18.54 -6.33
CA ARG A 47 -10.52 18.37 -6.35
C ARG A 47 -9.78 19.66 -6.01
N CYS A 48 -10.19 20.79 -6.58
CA CYS A 48 -9.60 22.10 -6.25
C CYS A 48 -9.82 22.50 -4.78
N TYR A 49 -10.94 22.11 -4.19
CA TYR A 49 -11.19 22.29 -2.75
C TYR A 49 -10.21 21.47 -1.91
N PHE A 50 -10.00 20.20 -2.23
CA PHE A 50 -9.04 19.36 -1.50
C PHE A 50 -7.61 19.83 -1.63
N ILE A 51 -7.20 20.31 -2.80
CA ILE A 51 -5.87 20.91 -3.00
C ILE A 51 -5.69 22.12 -2.06
N ARG A 52 -6.67 23.01 -2.00
CA ARG A 52 -6.63 24.16 -1.07
C ARG A 52 -6.59 23.72 0.39
N CYS A 53 -7.37 22.74 0.78
CA CYS A 53 -7.32 22.21 2.14
C CYS A 53 -5.94 21.61 2.48
N GLU A 54 -5.27 20.95 1.52
CA GLU A 54 -3.93 20.44 1.69
C GLU A 54 -2.90 21.57 1.84
N GLU A 55 -3.01 22.63 1.04
CA GLU A 55 -2.16 23.81 1.12
C GLU A 55 -2.31 24.50 2.49
N GLU A 56 -3.54 24.71 2.96
CA GLU A 56 -3.84 25.26 4.28
C GLU A 56 -3.26 24.39 5.41
N LEU A 57 -3.45 23.09 5.34
CA LEU A 57 -2.89 22.12 6.30
C LEU A 57 -1.35 22.13 6.28
N ALA A 58 -0.73 22.34 5.12
CA ALA A 58 0.73 22.44 5.01
C ALA A 58 1.28 23.68 5.72
N HIS A 59 0.51 24.76 5.80
CA HIS A 59 0.87 25.95 6.58
C HIS A 59 0.66 25.76 8.09
N VAL A 60 -0.46 25.14 8.48
CA VAL A 60 -0.85 25.00 9.90
C VAL A 60 -0.14 23.82 10.59
N ALA A 61 0.09 22.74 9.88
CA ALA A 61 0.68 21.51 10.42
C ALA A 61 1.67 20.84 9.45
N PRO A 62 2.80 21.49 9.13
CA PRO A 62 3.74 21.01 8.09
C PRO A 62 4.30 19.63 8.39
N GLN A 63 4.59 19.30 9.65
CA GLN A 63 5.10 17.97 10.03
C GLN A 63 4.08 16.86 9.81
N SER A 64 2.80 17.12 10.03
CA SER A 64 1.72 16.15 9.81
C SER A 64 1.55 15.85 8.33
N ILE A 65 1.60 16.86 7.47
CA ILE A 65 1.53 16.70 6.01
C ILE A 65 2.74 15.93 5.49
N GLN A 66 3.94 16.24 5.94
CA GLN A 66 5.14 15.50 5.53
C GLN A 66 5.04 14.02 5.90
N LYS A 67 4.57 13.71 7.12
CA LYS A 67 4.34 12.33 7.57
C LYS A 67 3.35 11.58 6.67
N ILE A 68 2.22 12.21 6.35
CA ILE A 68 1.18 11.62 5.48
C ILE A 68 1.72 11.39 4.07
N ARG A 69 2.41 12.36 3.49
CA ARG A 69 3.04 12.25 2.15
C ARG A 69 4.10 11.15 2.12
N HIS A 70 4.92 11.05 3.16
CA HIS A 70 5.92 10.00 3.29
C HIS A 70 5.27 8.61 3.36
N GLN A 71 4.23 8.46 4.18
CA GLN A 71 3.47 7.21 4.29
C GLN A 71 2.80 6.81 2.96
N LEU A 72 2.20 7.76 2.24
CA LEU A 72 1.62 7.50 0.92
C LEU A 72 2.69 7.05 -0.09
N LYS A 73 3.84 7.74 -0.13
CA LYS A 73 4.97 7.36 -0.99
C LYS A 73 5.44 5.93 -0.69
N SER A 74 5.62 5.57 0.58
CA SER A 74 6.05 4.23 1.00
C SER A 74 5.05 3.14 0.58
N ARG A 75 3.74 3.42 0.65
CA ARG A 75 2.68 2.51 0.18
C ARG A 75 2.72 2.30 -1.33
N ILE A 76 2.87 3.37 -2.10
CA ILE A 76 2.98 3.30 -3.57
C ILE A 76 4.20 2.48 -3.95
N MET A 77 5.35 2.71 -3.33
CA MET A 77 6.57 1.94 -3.59
C MET A 77 6.40 0.46 -3.25
N ALA A 78 5.83 0.13 -2.09
CA ALA A 78 5.59 -1.25 -1.70
C ALA A 78 4.63 -1.98 -2.67
N ALA A 79 3.62 -1.30 -3.20
CA ALA A 79 2.73 -1.87 -4.22
C ALA A 79 3.45 -2.11 -5.57
N SER A 80 4.43 -1.25 -5.91
CA SER A 80 5.09 -1.25 -7.23
C SER A 80 6.07 -2.40 -7.43
N TYR A 81 6.68 -2.96 -6.37
CA TYR A 81 7.73 -3.98 -6.51
C TYR A 81 7.24 -5.43 -6.41
N HIS A 82 6.03 -5.66 -5.91
CA HIS A 82 5.48 -7.01 -5.80
C HIS A 82 5.25 -7.68 -7.15
N SER A 83 4.66 -6.97 -8.10
CA SER A 83 4.36 -7.51 -9.44
C SER A 83 5.62 -7.87 -10.25
N PRO A 84 6.66 -7.03 -10.33
CA PRO A 84 7.94 -7.38 -10.94
C PRO A 84 8.60 -8.63 -10.34
N MET A 85 8.57 -8.78 -9.01
CA MET A 85 9.11 -9.96 -8.33
C MET A 85 8.36 -11.23 -8.74
N CYS A 86 7.04 -11.19 -8.83
CA CYS A 86 6.23 -12.31 -9.29
C CYS A 86 6.53 -12.66 -10.76
N ALA A 87 6.70 -11.66 -11.62
CA ALA A 87 7.06 -11.85 -13.03
C ALA A 87 8.43 -12.52 -13.18
N ALA A 88 9.45 -12.05 -12.46
CA ALA A 88 10.79 -12.64 -12.45
C ALA A 88 10.75 -14.12 -12.01
N LEU A 89 9.99 -14.43 -10.95
CA LEU A 89 9.82 -15.81 -10.49
C LEU A 89 9.18 -16.70 -11.56
N ALA A 90 8.15 -16.21 -12.24
CA ALA A 90 7.49 -16.96 -13.31
C ALA A 90 8.45 -17.25 -14.48
N LEU A 91 9.24 -16.26 -14.90
CA LEU A 91 10.25 -16.38 -15.95
C LEU A 91 11.35 -17.38 -15.57
N GLN A 92 11.90 -17.28 -14.37
CA GLN A 92 12.93 -18.20 -13.87
C GLN A 92 12.42 -19.64 -13.85
N ARG A 93 11.19 -19.87 -13.38
CA ARG A 93 10.59 -21.20 -13.35
C ARG A 93 10.30 -21.75 -14.74
N ALA A 94 9.80 -20.90 -15.64
CA ALA A 94 9.57 -21.28 -17.03
C ALA A 94 10.88 -21.66 -17.73
N ALA A 95 11.96 -20.91 -17.53
CA ALA A 95 13.29 -21.24 -18.04
C ALA A 95 13.82 -22.57 -17.49
N ALA A 96 13.43 -22.95 -16.27
CA ALA A 96 13.76 -24.26 -15.68
C ALA A 96 12.77 -25.38 -16.06
N GLY A 97 11.83 -25.14 -16.99
CA GLY A 97 10.80 -26.12 -17.41
C GLY A 97 9.77 -26.44 -16.33
N LYS A 98 9.60 -25.56 -15.30
CA LYS A 98 8.72 -25.81 -14.16
C LYS A 98 7.50 -24.89 -14.21
N PRO A 99 6.26 -25.43 -14.05
CA PRO A 99 5.07 -24.60 -13.97
C PRO A 99 5.09 -23.71 -12.72
N THR A 100 4.49 -22.52 -12.81
CA THR A 100 4.34 -21.59 -11.67
C THR A 100 2.90 -21.63 -11.18
N TYR A 101 2.73 -21.90 -9.90
CA TYR A 101 1.45 -21.98 -9.22
C TYR A 101 1.27 -20.83 -8.23
N PRO A 102 0.03 -20.48 -7.82
CA PRO A 102 -0.24 -19.40 -6.88
C PRO A 102 0.54 -19.51 -5.56
N HIS A 103 0.75 -20.72 -5.05
CA HIS A 103 1.52 -20.94 -3.82
C HIS A 103 3.00 -20.57 -3.95
N ASN A 104 3.58 -20.57 -5.16
CA ASN A 104 4.96 -20.14 -5.36
C ASN A 104 5.10 -18.65 -5.10
N TYR A 105 4.16 -17.83 -5.59
CA TYR A 105 4.12 -16.39 -5.30
C TYR A 105 3.89 -16.12 -3.82
N ALA A 106 2.95 -16.84 -3.19
CA ALA A 106 2.68 -16.74 -1.77
C ALA A 106 3.91 -17.11 -0.92
N THR A 107 4.72 -18.08 -1.35
CA THR A 107 5.95 -18.47 -0.65
C THR A 107 6.98 -17.33 -0.67
N GLU A 108 7.18 -16.66 -1.81
CA GLU A 108 8.07 -15.50 -1.91
C GLU A 108 7.56 -14.33 -1.07
N ALA A 109 6.28 -13.98 -1.19
CA ALA A 109 5.67 -12.92 -0.41
C ALA A 109 5.77 -13.17 1.10
N ASN A 110 5.52 -14.41 1.54
CA ASN A 110 5.65 -14.80 2.95
C ASN A 110 7.10 -14.78 3.43
N MET A 111 8.07 -15.10 2.58
CA MET A 111 9.49 -14.98 2.92
C MET A 111 9.85 -13.52 3.23
N ILE A 112 9.46 -12.59 2.35
CA ILE A 112 9.70 -11.15 2.54
C ILE A 112 8.95 -10.67 3.82
N ALA A 113 7.66 -11.00 3.96
CA ALA A 113 6.88 -10.62 5.14
C ALA A 113 7.54 -11.08 6.44
N ARG A 114 8.03 -12.31 6.52
CA ARG A 114 8.72 -12.82 7.72
C ARG A 114 10.01 -12.08 8.04
N LEU A 115 10.73 -11.60 7.04
CA LEU A 115 11.95 -10.81 7.22
C LEU A 115 11.64 -9.40 7.76
N VAL A 116 10.47 -8.85 7.44
CA VAL A 116 10.05 -7.49 7.83
C VAL A 116 9.27 -7.49 9.15
N LEU A 117 8.48 -8.54 9.41
CA LEU A 117 7.50 -8.64 10.50
C LEU A 117 7.94 -9.67 11.57
N ASP A 118 9.19 -9.68 11.92
CA ASP A 118 9.76 -10.49 13.01
C ASP A 118 9.37 -11.98 12.96
N GLY A 119 9.46 -12.57 11.78
CA GLY A 119 9.18 -13.99 11.54
C GLY A 119 7.73 -14.32 11.22
N MET A 120 6.82 -13.36 11.28
CA MET A 120 5.39 -13.56 10.98
C MET A 120 5.09 -13.35 9.50
N THR A 121 4.14 -14.11 8.97
CA THR A 121 3.51 -13.78 7.69
C THR A 121 2.60 -12.56 7.86
N ALA A 122 2.28 -11.86 6.77
CA ALA A 122 1.37 -10.71 6.81
C ALA A 122 0.02 -11.06 7.46
N LYS A 123 -0.53 -12.26 7.16
CA LYS A 123 -1.77 -12.75 7.76
C LYS A 123 -1.65 -12.99 9.27
N GLN A 124 -0.55 -13.60 9.72
CA GLN A 124 -0.30 -13.84 11.16
C GLN A 124 -0.13 -12.52 11.91
N TRP A 125 0.62 -11.58 11.32
CA TRP A 125 0.82 -10.26 11.90
C TRP A 125 -0.49 -9.46 12.01
N ALA A 126 -1.33 -9.49 10.98
CA ALA A 126 -2.65 -8.85 11.04
C ALA A 126 -3.53 -9.46 12.13
N ALA A 127 -3.57 -10.80 12.22
CA ALA A 127 -4.33 -11.49 13.28
C ALA A 127 -3.83 -11.15 14.68
N ALA A 128 -2.51 -11.11 14.87
CA ALA A 128 -1.89 -10.76 16.16
C ALA A 128 -2.20 -9.32 16.60
N ASN A 129 -2.44 -8.41 15.65
CA ASN A 129 -2.78 -7.01 15.90
C ASN A 129 -4.30 -6.72 15.81
N GLY A 130 -5.14 -7.74 15.65
CA GLY A 130 -6.60 -7.57 15.54
C GLY A 130 -7.05 -6.78 14.32
N LEU A 131 -6.27 -6.80 13.22
CA LEU A 131 -6.51 -6.00 12.02
C LEU A 131 -7.39 -6.76 11.04
N THR A 132 -8.27 -6.01 10.37
CA THR A 132 -9.11 -6.50 9.28
C THR A 132 -8.74 -5.78 7.97
N GLY A 133 -8.86 -6.46 6.82
CA GLY A 133 -8.51 -5.89 5.52
C GLY A 133 -7.07 -6.20 5.09
N ASP A 134 -6.49 -5.34 4.23
CA ASP A 134 -5.12 -5.51 3.75
C ASP A 134 -4.11 -5.15 4.86
N PRO A 135 -3.25 -6.09 5.28
CA PRO A 135 -2.22 -5.82 6.29
C PRO A 135 -1.30 -4.65 5.94
N ARG A 136 -1.04 -4.41 4.64
CA ARG A 136 -0.18 -3.30 4.19
C ARG A 136 -0.74 -1.91 4.52
N GLU A 137 -2.04 -1.79 4.72
CA GLU A 137 -2.68 -0.52 5.12
C GLU A 137 -2.30 -0.08 6.53
N HIS A 138 -1.94 -1.04 7.36
CA HIS A 138 -1.62 -0.82 8.78
C HIS A 138 -0.12 -0.86 9.08
N MET A 139 0.71 -1.19 8.10
CA MET A 139 2.16 -1.20 8.26
C MET A 139 2.74 0.21 8.36
N SER A 140 3.82 0.35 9.13
CA SER A 140 4.57 1.60 9.20
C SER A 140 5.28 1.91 7.88
N SER A 141 5.65 3.19 7.67
CA SER A 141 6.42 3.59 6.50
C SER A 141 7.74 2.83 6.40
N GLU A 142 8.43 2.61 7.52
CA GLU A 142 9.67 1.85 7.58
C GLU A 142 9.47 0.39 7.14
N GLN A 143 8.40 -0.27 7.62
CA GLN A 143 8.06 -1.64 7.21
C GLN A 143 7.77 -1.73 5.72
N LEU A 144 7.00 -0.78 5.17
CA LEU A 144 6.66 -0.73 3.74
C LEU A 144 7.89 -0.46 2.86
N GLU A 145 8.79 0.43 3.28
CA GLU A 145 10.03 0.74 2.55
C GLU A 145 11.00 -0.43 2.58
N LEU A 146 11.15 -1.09 3.73
CA LEU A 146 11.97 -2.29 3.84
C LEU A 146 11.40 -3.42 2.98
N MET A 147 10.07 -3.59 2.96
CA MET A 147 9.40 -4.57 2.11
C MET A 147 9.68 -4.31 0.63
N ALA A 148 9.50 -3.06 0.17
CA ALA A 148 9.79 -2.64 -1.20
C ALA A 148 11.26 -2.90 -1.58
N TYR A 149 12.20 -2.56 -0.69
CA TYR A 149 13.62 -2.79 -0.88
C TYR A 149 13.96 -4.28 -1.02
N LEU A 150 13.37 -5.12 -0.17
CA LEU A 150 13.60 -6.57 -0.23
C LEU A 150 12.92 -7.23 -1.45
N GLU A 151 11.73 -6.79 -1.84
CA GLU A 151 11.05 -7.27 -3.08
C GLU A 151 11.90 -6.93 -4.32
N GLN A 152 12.41 -5.70 -4.41
CA GLN A 152 13.30 -5.28 -5.50
C GLN A 152 14.62 -6.09 -5.50
N SER A 153 15.25 -6.25 -4.34
CA SER A 153 16.48 -7.03 -4.21
C SER A 153 16.25 -8.50 -4.57
N ASN A 154 15.12 -9.08 -4.12
CA ASN A 154 14.77 -10.46 -4.44
C ASN A 154 14.53 -10.67 -5.95
N THR A 155 13.93 -9.69 -6.64
CA THR A 155 13.78 -9.71 -8.11
C THR A 155 15.14 -9.91 -8.77
N THR A 156 16.13 -9.09 -8.42
CA THR A 156 17.50 -9.22 -8.97
C THR A 156 18.13 -10.58 -8.66
N LEU A 157 17.94 -11.09 -7.42
CA LEU A 157 18.49 -12.40 -7.04
C LEU A 157 17.80 -13.55 -7.76
N ILE A 158 16.51 -13.43 -8.08
CA ILE A 158 15.77 -14.38 -8.92
C ILE A 158 16.34 -14.39 -10.34
N ASP A 159 16.55 -13.20 -10.92
CA ASP A 159 17.09 -13.06 -12.29
C ASP A 159 18.51 -13.65 -12.41
N THR A 160 19.30 -13.61 -11.33
CA THR A 160 20.62 -14.28 -11.30
C THR A 160 20.54 -15.81 -11.13
N GLY A 161 19.35 -16.38 -11.04
CA GLY A 161 19.16 -17.83 -10.88
C GLY A 161 19.44 -18.37 -9.47
N MET A 162 19.57 -17.49 -8.47
CA MET A 162 19.86 -17.91 -7.09
C MET A 162 18.70 -18.70 -6.50
N ASP A 163 19.00 -19.82 -5.81
CA ASP A 163 17.98 -20.64 -5.17
C ASP A 163 17.31 -19.95 -3.96
N TYR A 164 16.12 -20.41 -3.59
CA TYR A 164 15.31 -19.82 -2.52
C TYR A 164 16.03 -19.67 -1.18
N HIS A 165 16.76 -20.68 -0.72
CA HIS A 165 17.42 -20.66 0.58
C HIS A 165 18.58 -19.66 0.61
N LYS A 166 19.36 -19.60 -0.47
CA LYS A 166 20.43 -18.61 -0.62
C LYS A 166 19.87 -17.19 -0.68
N ARG A 167 18.78 -16.98 -1.44
CA ARG A 167 18.10 -15.67 -1.49
C ARG A 167 17.63 -15.23 -0.11
N LYS A 168 16.95 -16.12 0.64
CA LYS A 168 16.48 -15.83 2.01
C LYS A 168 17.64 -15.38 2.91
N THR A 169 18.77 -16.11 2.89
CA THR A 169 19.95 -15.76 3.68
C THR A 169 20.56 -14.43 3.25
N HIS A 170 20.63 -14.20 1.94
CA HIS A 170 21.17 -12.95 1.38
C HIS A 170 20.33 -11.75 1.77
N LEU A 171 19.01 -11.85 1.60
CA LEU A 171 18.06 -10.79 1.97
C LEU A 171 18.12 -10.47 3.47
N ALA A 172 18.23 -11.48 4.34
CA ALA A 172 18.39 -11.24 5.77
C ALA A 172 19.65 -10.42 6.11
N ARG A 173 20.75 -10.61 5.37
CA ARG A 173 21.98 -9.82 5.55
C ARG A 173 21.86 -8.38 5.06
N LEU A 174 20.95 -8.08 4.15
CA LEU A 174 20.73 -6.72 3.65
C LEU A 174 20.02 -5.82 4.67
N ILE A 175 19.23 -6.37 5.57
CA ILE A 175 18.40 -5.62 6.52
C ILE A 175 19.24 -4.70 7.43
N PRO A 176 20.29 -5.17 8.13
CA PRO A 176 21.10 -4.29 8.95
C PRO A 176 21.76 -3.16 8.13
N GLN A 177 22.22 -3.46 6.93
CA GLN A 177 22.84 -2.48 6.04
C GLN A 177 21.82 -1.42 5.59
N TRP A 178 20.61 -1.82 5.29
CA TRP A 178 19.51 -0.91 4.94
C TRP A 178 19.19 0.01 6.12
N ARG A 179 19.02 -0.54 7.34
CA ARG A 179 18.74 0.24 8.56
C ARG A 179 19.83 1.26 8.85
N MET A 180 21.10 0.89 8.74
CA MET A 180 22.22 1.82 8.91
C MET A 180 22.19 2.97 7.90
N ARG A 181 21.81 2.71 6.64
CA ARG A 181 21.66 3.75 5.62
C ARG A 181 20.52 4.71 5.96
N GLN A 182 19.38 4.21 6.43
CA GLN A 182 18.26 5.05 6.84
C GLN A 182 18.60 5.95 8.03
N GLN A 183 19.30 5.43 9.03
CA GLN A 183 19.75 6.21 10.18
C GLN A 183 20.69 7.35 9.75
N ARG A 184 21.63 7.08 8.86
CA ARG A 184 22.52 8.12 8.32
C ARG A 184 21.77 9.21 7.57
N ASN A 185 20.82 8.83 6.73
CA ASN A 185 20.00 9.80 5.99
C ASN A 185 19.15 10.67 6.92
N ALA A 186 18.62 10.10 8.00
CA ALA A 186 17.85 10.84 9.01
C ALA A 186 18.72 11.82 9.82
N SER A 187 20.03 11.53 9.97
CA SER A 187 20.97 12.40 10.69
C SER A 187 21.45 13.59 9.85
N HIS A 188 21.21 13.57 8.54
CA HIS A 188 21.63 14.63 7.59
C HIS A 188 20.46 15.46 7.05
N ALA A 189 19.23 15.18 7.45
CA ALA A 189 18.01 15.89 7.09
C ALA A 189 17.52 16.81 8.23
#